data_97c2be8ef7936a812868cac3ab78923b
#
_entry.id   97c2be8ef7936a812868cac3ab78923b
#
_cell.length_a   1.000
_cell.length_b   1.000
_cell.length_c   1.000
_cell.angle_alpha   90.00
_cell.angle_beta   90.00
_cell.angle_gamma   90.00
#
_symmetry.space_group_name_H-M   'P 1'
#
loop_
_entity.id
_entity.type
_entity.pdbx_description
1 polymer ?
#
loop_
_entity_poly.entity_id
_entity_poly.type
_entity_poly.pdbx_seq_one_letter_code
_entity_poly.pdbx_strand_id
1 'polypeptide(L)'
;MAVAHYFGQSSPLLGFDLIYEPSDKLNHNQASLNRVYDKTIRTIHAIDPQRMIFIAPKLHAAPEDLPNLKLPPQSQNTVLAQWHIFPWGPLKNNGKYPWTSGTAAEKAAIRARINTAIHWQQKTGHVSWVGGWSPGETIRNAPSASQMAFARFMACELKKAKIPYAINADTQFYDGEEGAWRPALEPLLNTMIAPECEKPGEKPGHHTLKPPVPDATRVTPAEASKQKSISP
;
A
#
# COMPACT_ATOMS: atom_id res chain seq x y z
N MET A 1 -21.39 13.44 6.34
CA MET A 1 -22.81 12.97 6.25
C MET A 1 -23.18 12.68 4.80
N ALA A 2 -23.14 13.66 3.88
CA ALA A 2 -23.60 13.45 2.47
C ALA A 2 -22.93 12.23 1.78
N VAL A 3 -21.62 12.10 1.86
CA VAL A 3 -20.86 10.97 1.26
C VAL A 3 -21.33 9.62 1.83
N ALA A 4 -21.47 9.50 3.15
CA ALA A 4 -21.90 8.26 3.77
C ALA A 4 -23.33 7.87 3.38
N HIS A 5 -24.23 8.82 3.25
CA HIS A 5 -25.59 8.56 2.75
C HIS A 5 -25.60 8.16 1.28
N TYR A 6 -24.83 8.87 0.44
CA TYR A 6 -24.77 8.58 -1.00
C TYR A 6 -24.25 7.16 -1.28
N PHE A 7 -23.20 6.74 -0.56
CA PHE A 7 -22.59 5.43 -0.74
C PHE A 7 -23.09 4.36 0.25
N GLY A 8 -24.09 4.65 1.08
CA GLY A 8 -24.57 3.72 2.12
C GLY A 8 -25.11 2.38 1.58
N GLN A 9 -25.55 2.35 0.32
CA GLN A 9 -26.00 1.13 -0.37
C GLN A 9 -24.93 0.54 -1.30
N SER A 10 -23.73 1.11 -1.33
CA SER A 10 -22.63 0.61 -2.17
C SER A 10 -22.02 -0.65 -1.57
N SER A 11 -21.33 -1.42 -2.43
CA SER A 11 -20.60 -2.62 -2.02
C SER A 11 -19.81 -2.43 -0.73
N PRO A 12 -19.78 -3.40 0.20
CA PRO A 12 -18.94 -3.38 1.39
C PRO A 12 -17.45 -3.36 1.07
N LEU A 13 -17.06 -3.66 -0.18
CA LEU A 13 -15.68 -3.54 -0.66
C LEU A 13 -15.24 -2.09 -0.88
N LEU A 14 -16.18 -1.13 -0.90
CA LEU A 14 -15.88 0.29 -0.91
C LEU A 14 -15.57 0.75 0.52
N GLY A 15 -14.34 1.11 0.80
CA GLY A 15 -13.92 1.71 2.07
C GLY A 15 -13.81 3.23 1.99
N PHE A 16 -13.88 3.90 3.14
CA PHE A 16 -13.67 5.35 3.25
C PHE A 16 -12.34 5.64 3.92
N ASP A 17 -11.46 6.35 3.21
CA ASP A 17 -10.25 6.92 3.79
C ASP A 17 -10.55 8.33 4.29
N LEU A 18 -10.41 8.56 5.60
CA LEU A 18 -10.83 9.82 6.20
C LEU A 18 -9.82 10.94 6.01
N ILE A 19 -8.56 10.67 6.25
CA ILE A 19 -7.44 11.60 6.04
C ILE A 19 -6.23 10.78 5.62
N TYR A 20 -5.84 10.89 4.38
CA TYR A 20 -4.78 10.07 3.78
C TYR A 20 -3.42 10.22 4.46
N GLU A 21 -2.93 11.43 4.64
CA GLU A 21 -1.64 11.74 5.27
C GLU A 21 -1.74 12.93 6.23
N PRO A 22 -2.20 12.73 7.46
CA PRO A 22 -2.25 13.81 8.44
C PRO A 22 -0.87 14.45 8.63
N SER A 23 -0.79 15.77 8.43
CA SER A 23 0.48 16.53 8.43
C SER A 23 0.30 17.93 9.02
N ASP A 24 1.31 18.77 8.91
CA ASP A 24 1.31 20.19 9.28
C ASP A 24 0.76 20.45 10.69
N LYS A 25 -0.32 21.20 10.80
CA LYS A 25 -0.93 21.55 12.09
C LYS A 25 -1.40 20.31 12.87
N LEU A 26 -1.78 19.24 12.20
CA LEU A 26 -2.20 17.99 12.84
C LEU A 26 -1.02 17.27 13.50
N ASN A 27 0.21 17.45 13.01
CA ASN A 27 1.40 16.85 13.62
C ASN A 27 1.60 17.28 15.09
N HIS A 28 1.08 18.43 15.46
CA HIS A 28 1.20 18.99 16.81
C HIS A 28 -0.05 18.78 17.67
N ASN A 29 -1.11 18.13 17.14
CA ASN A 29 -2.38 18.02 17.84
C ASN A 29 -3.02 16.63 17.74
N GLN A 30 -2.39 15.65 18.38
CA GLN A 30 -2.90 14.26 18.42
C GLN A 30 -4.32 14.16 19.00
N ALA A 31 -4.61 14.95 20.03
CA ALA A 31 -5.93 14.91 20.66
C ALA A 31 -7.04 15.36 19.70
N SER A 32 -6.79 16.38 18.88
CA SER A 32 -7.74 16.82 17.85
C SER A 32 -7.91 15.81 16.75
N LEU A 33 -6.84 15.18 16.27
CA LEU A 33 -6.90 14.13 15.27
C LEU A 33 -7.77 12.96 15.75
N ASN A 34 -7.50 12.46 16.96
CA ASN A 34 -8.27 11.38 17.55
C ASN A 34 -9.76 11.74 17.74
N ARG A 35 -10.09 12.99 18.13
CA ARG A 35 -11.49 13.45 18.23
C ARG A 35 -12.18 13.50 16.87
N VAL A 36 -11.49 13.96 15.84
CA VAL A 36 -12.03 13.99 14.48
C VAL A 36 -12.33 12.56 14.01
N TYR A 37 -11.40 11.64 14.18
CA TYR A 37 -11.61 10.25 13.82
C TYR A 37 -12.77 9.63 14.59
N ASP A 38 -12.80 9.73 15.92
CA ASP A 38 -13.88 9.16 16.73
C ASP A 38 -15.26 9.67 16.29
N LYS A 39 -15.40 11.00 16.15
CA LYS A 39 -16.66 11.61 15.70
C LYS A 39 -17.05 11.15 14.30
N THR A 40 -16.11 11.13 13.36
CA THR A 40 -16.42 10.77 11.96
C THR A 40 -16.77 9.29 11.83
N ILE A 41 -16.04 8.40 12.49
CA ILE A 41 -16.30 6.95 12.51
C ILE A 41 -17.71 6.68 13.06
N ARG A 42 -18.05 7.25 14.23
CA ARG A 42 -19.40 7.09 14.82
C ARG A 42 -20.49 7.61 13.90
N THR A 43 -20.25 8.74 13.24
CA THR A 43 -21.21 9.34 12.29
C THR A 43 -21.44 8.45 11.07
N ILE A 44 -20.38 7.87 10.51
CA ILE A 44 -20.48 6.95 9.38
C ILE A 44 -21.18 5.66 9.80
N HIS A 45 -20.74 5.06 10.91
CA HIS A 45 -21.31 3.80 11.39
C HIS A 45 -22.77 3.92 11.90
N ALA A 46 -23.25 5.11 12.21
CA ALA A 46 -24.66 5.34 12.47
C ALA A 46 -25.52 5.23 11.19
N ILE A 47 -24.91 5.39 10.01
CA ILE A 47 -25.56 5.27 8.70
C ILE A 47 -25.32 3.88 8.10
N ASP A 48 -24.08 3.42 8.14
CA ASP A 48 -23.63 2.14 7.61
C ASP A 48 -22.65 1.47 8.60
N PRO A 49 -23.18 0.62 9.50
CA PRO A 49 -22.38 -0.01 10.57
C PRO A 49 -21.24 -0.95 10.07
N GLN A 50 -21.35 -1.41 8.83
CA GLN A 50 -20.38 -2.34 8.23
C GLN A 50 -19.35 -1.65 7.33
N ARG A 51 -19.44 -0.32 7.18
CA ARG A 51 -18.53 0.42 6.29
C ARG A 51 -17.10 0.34 6.79
N MET A 52 -16.23 -0.15 5.91
CA MET A 52 -14.79 -0.14 6.16
C MET A 52 -14.27 1.30 6.16
N ILE A 53 -13.52 1.66 7.19
CA ILE A 53 -12.95 3.00 7.36
C ILE A 53 -11.45 2.88 7.55
N PHE A 54 -10.70 3.67 6.81
CA PHE A 54 -9.26 3.79 6.93
C PHE A 54 -8.92 5.10 7.64
N ILE A 55 -8.00 5.02 8.60
CA ILE A 55 -7.45 6.17 9.31
C ILE A 55 -5.93 6.08 9.30
N ALA A 56 -5.27 7.22 9.32
CA ALA A 56 -3.81 7.29 9.29
C ALA A 56 -3.23 7.97 10.55
N PRO A 57 -2.06 7.52 11.04
CA PRO A 57 -1.31 8.26 12.05
C PRO A 57 -0.77 9.57 11.47
N LYS A 58 -0.31 10.47 12.34
CA LYS A 58 0.37 11.72 11.95
C LYS A 58 1.67 11.47 11.19
N LEU A 59 2.38 12.55 10.88
CA LEU A 59 3.69 12.55 10.25
C LEU A 59 3.67 11.86 8.88
N HIS A 60 2.68 12.22 8.05
CA HIS A 60 2.43 11.60 6.74
C HIS A 60 2.22 10.08 6.84
N ALA A 61 1.31 9.68 7.72
CA ALA A 61 0.98 8.28 7.98
C ALA A 61 2.20 7.44 8.44
N ALA A 62 3.08 8.03 9.25
CA ALA A 62 4.27 7.32 9.73
C ALA A 62 3.91 6.17 10.69
N PRO A 63 4.40 4.94 10.48
CA PRO A 63 4.10 3.82 11.35
C PRO A 63 4.57 4.01 12.78
N GLU A 64 5.58 4.85 13.02
CA GLU A 64 6.07 5.21 14.35
C GLU A 64 5.02 5.91 15.20
N ASP A 65 4.04 6.57 14.59
CA ASP A 65 2.97 7.27 15.29
C ASP A 65 1.69 6.42 15.48
N LEU A 66 1.63 5.20 14.96
CA LEU A 66 0.51 4.27 15.19
C LEU A 66 0.13 4.11 16.66
N PRO A 67 1.08 4.00 17.62
CA PRO A 67 0.75 3.87 19.04
C PRO A 67 -0.07 5.03 19.62
N ASN A 68 -0.07 6.19 18.97
CA ASN A 68 -0.80 7.38 19.40
C ASN A 68 -2.25 7.45 18.87
N LEU A 69 -2.62 6.58 17.91
CA LEU A 69 -4.00 6.49 17.45
C LEU A 69 -4.90 5.89 18.54
N LYS A 70 -6.02 6.57 18.80
CA LYS A 70 -7.09 6.10 19.66
C LYS A 70 -8.30 5.77 18.80
N LEU A 71 -8.72 4.52 18.85
CA LEU A 71 -9.82 4.00 18.08
C LEU A 71 -11.06 3.83 18.97
N PRO A 72 -12.28 3.99 18.41
CA PRO A 72 -13.49 3.67 19.14
C PRO A 72 -13.46 2.19 19.59
N PRO A 73 -13.93 1.88 20.79
CA PRO A 73 -14.14 0.50 21.21
C PRO A 73 -15.02 -0.25 20.20
N GLN A 74 -14.74 -1.55 20.01
CA GLN A 74 -15.53 -2.44 19.14
C GLN A 74 -15.47 -2.10 17.64
N SER A 75 -14.46 -1.36 17.19
CA SER A 75 -14.27 -1.02 15.77
C SER A 75 -13.27 -1.92 15.03
N GLN A 76 -12.81 -3.02 15.64
CA GLN A 76 -11.74 -3.89 15.11
C GLN A 76 -12.06 -4.50 13.75
N ASN A 77 -13.33 -4.73 13.44
CA ASN A 77 -13.75 -5.36 12.19
C ASN A 77 -14.04 -4.36 11.07
N THR A 78 -14.10 -3.07 11.38
CA THR A 78 -14.55 -2.04 10.43
C THR A 78 -13.60 -0.85 10.31
N VAL A 79 -12.62 -0.72 11.21
CA VAL A 79 -11.64 0.35 11.16
C VAL A 79 -10.23 -0.22 11.06
N LEU A 80 -9.51 0.19 10.03
CA LEU A 80 -8.12 -0.18 9.79
C LEU A 80 -7.23 1.05 9.90
N ALA A 81 -6.02 0.86 10.43
CA ALA A 81 -5.00 1.90 10.34
C ALA A 81 -4.17 1.72 9.07
N GLN A 82 -4.09 2.74 8.25
CA GLN A 82 -3.16 2.78 7.14
C GLN A 82 -1.87 3.51 7.56
N TRP A 83 -0.75 3.09 7.01
CA TRP A 83 0.54 3.74 7.20
C TRP A 83 1.36 3.66 5.91
N HIS A 84 2.33 4.56 5.77
CA HIS A 84 3.11 4.71 4.57
C HIS A 84 4.60 4.54 4.83
N ILE A 85 5.35 4.13 3.80
CA ILE A 85 6.79 3.91 3.92
C ILE A 85 7.58 4.48 2.72
N PHE A 86 7.06 5.53 2.10
CA PHE A 86 7.68 6.18 0.95
C PHE A 86 9.12 6.66 1.15
N PRO A 87 9.49 7.18 2.32
CA PRO A 87 10.82 7.74 2.50
C PRO A 87 11.96 6.71 2.44
N TRP A 88 11.68 5.43 2.30
CA TRP A 88 12.66 4.36 2.54
C TRP A 88 13.13 3.62 1.29
N GLY A 89 12.65 4.05 0.12
CA GLY A 89 13.08 3.48 -1.14
C GLY A 89 14.38 4.07 -1.68
N PRO A 90 15.03 3.38 -2.62
CA PRO A 90 16.14 3.96 -3.36
C PRO A 90 15.69 5.23 -4.09
N LEU A 91 16.58 6.20 -4.24
CA LEU A 91 16.38 7.48 -4.96
C LEU A 91 15.64 8.60 -4.21
N LYS A 92 15.41 8.52 -2.92
CA LYS A 92 15.03 9.70 -2.14
C LYS A 92 16.28 10.54 -1.86
N ASN A 93 16.42 11.64 -2.60
CA ASN A 93 17.65 12.45 -2.71
C ASN A 93 18.01 13.36 -1.53
N ASN A 94 17.32 13.27 -0.40
CA ASN A 94 17.62 14.17 0.74
C ASN A 94 18.67 13.62 1.70
N GLY A 95 19.42 12.59 1.33
CA GLY A 95 20.51 12.03 2.12
C GLY A 95 20.10 11.38 3.45
N LYS A 96 18.81 11.31 3.75
CA LYS A 96 18.29 10.81 5.03
C LYS A 96 17.77 9.39 4.99
N TYR A 97 17.72 8.77 3.82
CA TYR A 97 17.04 7.50 3.66
C TYR A 97 17.94 6.39 3.22
N PRO A 98 17.88 5.31 3.96
CA PRO A 98 18.95 4.34 4.03
C PRO A 98 18.69 3.13 3.15
N TRP A 99 18.34 3.29 1.89
CA TRP A 99 18.44 2.16 0.99
C TRP A 99 19.39 2.46 -0.16
N THR A 100 20.59 1.91 -0.09
CA THR A 100 21.59 1.97 -1.15
C THR A 100 21.73 0.63 -1.86
N SER A 101 22.01 -0.42 -1.09
CA SER A 101 22.26 -1.77 -1.63
C SER A 101 21.56 -2.89 -0.85
N GLY A 102 20.77 -2.56 0.17
CA GLY A 102 20.12 -3.56 1.01
C GLY A 102 21.04 -4.16 2.08
N THR A 103 21.87 -3.32 2.69
CA THR A 103 22.72 -3.72 3.83
C THR A 103 21.88 -4.25 5.00
N ALA A 104 22.51 -4.95 5.93
CA ALA A 104 21.85 -5.44 7.14
C ALA A 104 21.20 -4.32 7.96
N ALA A 105 21.86 -3.16 8.06
CA ALA A 105 21.35 -1.99 8.78
C ALA A 105 20.12 -1.38 8.08
N GLU A 106 20.14 -1.24 6.75
CA GLU A 106 19.00 -0.75 5.97
C GLU A 106 17.78 -1.65 6.12
N LYS A 107 17.99 -2.97 6.01
CA LYS A 107 16.92 -3.97 6.22
C LYS A 107 16.38 -3.95 7.64
N ALA A 108 17.26 -3.82 8.65
CA ALA A 108 16.84 -3.73 10.05
C ALA A 108 15.98 -2.48 10.32
N ALA A 109 16.32 -1.35 9.74
CA ALA A 109 15.54 -0.11 9.88
C ALA A 109 14.10 -0.26 9.32
N ILE A 110 13.94 -0.90 8.16
CA ILE A 110 12.61 -1.19 7.58
C ILE A 110 11.84 -2.18 8.45
N ARG A 111 12.48 -3.26 8.91
CA ARG A 111 11.86 -4.23 9.81
C ARG A 111 11.39 -3.59 11.12
N ALA A 112 12.13 -2.65 11.67
CA ALA A 112 11.73 -1.93 12.88
C ALA A 112 10.39 -1.20 12.67
N ARG A 113 10.18 -0.57 11.52
CA ARG A 113 8.91 0.10 11.17
C ARG A 113 7.76 -0.89 11.02
N ILE A 114 7.99 -1.99 10.31
CA ILE A 114 7.00 -3.06 10.16
C ILE A 114 6.64 -3.65 11.54
N ASN A 115 7.64 -3.87 12.40
CA ASN A 115 7.42 -4.37 13.76
C ASN A 115 6.59 -3.41 14.62
N THR A 116 6.73 -2.10 14.44
CA THR A 116 5.85 -1.13 15.12
C THR A 116 4.39 -1.38 14.77
N ALA A 117 4.09 -1.59 13.49
CA ALA A 117 2.73 -1.92 13.06
C ALA A 117 2.25 -3.28 13.61
N ILE A 118 3.10 -4.30 13.61
CA ILE A 118 2.79 -5.63 14.19
C ILE A 118 2.44 -5.50 15.69
N HIS A 119 3.27 -4.81 16.46
CA HIS A 119 3.03 -4.61 17.89
C HIS A 119 1.74 -3.81 18.14
N TRP A 120 1.47 -2.79 17.30
CA TRP A 120 0.23 -2.04 17.40
C TRP A 120 -0.99 -2.92 17.13
N GLN A 121 -0.97 -3.78 16.11
CA GLN A 121 -2.03 -4.73 15.81
C GLN A 121 -2.27 -5.70 16.99
N GLN A 122 -1.19 -6.25 17.56
CA GLN A 122 -1.26 -7.17 18.70
C GLN A 122 -1.87 -6.49 19.93
N LYS A 123 -1.51 -5.22 20.19
CA LYS A 123 -2.00 -4.47 21.34
C LYS A 123 -3.46 -4.04 21.22
N THR A 124 -3.90 -3.70 20.02
CA THR A 124 -5.22 -3.07 19.79
C THR A 124 -6.27 -4.05 19.26
N GLY A 125 -5.84 -5.17 18.67
CA GLY A 125 -6.72 -6.09 17.95
C GLY A 125 -7.18 -5.56 16.59
N HIS A 126 -6.73 -4.37 16.16
CA HIS A 126 -7.05 -3.82 14.85
C HIS A 126 -6.07 -4.29 13.79
N VAL A 127 -6.54 -4.35 12.56
CA VAL A 127 -5.68 -4.61 11.39
C VAL A 127 -5.05 -3.29 10.94
N SER A 128 -3.82 -3.36 10.46
CA SER A 128 -3.19 -2.28 9.72
C SER A 128 -2.83 -2.72 8.31
N TRP A 129 -2.67 -1.77 7.41
CA TRP A 129 -2.19 -2.01 6.06
C TRP A 129 -1.25 -0.90 5.62
N VAL A 130 -0.39 -1.22 4.66
CA VAL A 130 0.44 -0.20 4.02
C VAL A 130 -0.39 0.44 2.91
N GLY A 131 -0.82 1.68 3.14
CA GLY A 131 -1.68 2.42 2.20
C GLY A 131 -0.96 2.82 0.91
N GLY A 132 0.38 2.84 0.94
CA GLY A 132 1.19 3.07 -0.24
C GLY A 132 2.68 2.97 0.06
N TRP A 133 3.43 2.44 -0.90
CA TRP A 133 4.87 2.42 -0.93
C TRP A 133 5.39 2.32 -2.37
N SER A 134 6.62 2.76 -2.59
CA SER A 134 7.26 2.72 -3.89
C SER A 134 8.76 2.47 -3.74
N PRO A 135 9.40 1.76 -4.67
CA PRO A 135 10.85 1.55 -4.68
C PRO A 135 11.64 2.79 -5.12
N GLY A 136 11.02 3.94 -5.25
CA GLY A 136 11.64 5.20 -5.60
C GLY A 136 10.63 6.21 -6.11
N GLU A 137 11.11 7.41 -6.46
CA GLU A 137 10.32 8.40 -7.19
C GLU A 137 10.14 7.94 -8.64
N THR A 138 9.41 8.69 -9.43
CA THR A 138 8.99 8.36 -10.79
C THR A 138 9.98 7.47 -11.57
N ILE A 139 9.64 6.21 -11.74
CA ILE A 139 10.43 5.25 -12.52
C ILE A 139 9.82 5.18 -13.91
N ARG A 140 10.47 5.79 -14.90
CA ARG A 140 9.97 5.79 -16.29
C ARG A 140 10.65 4.76 -17.17
N ASN A 141 11.82 4.30 -16.77
CA ASN A 141 12.66 3.34 -17.48
C ASN A 141 12.77 2.03 -16.71
N ALA A 142 13.49 1.07 -17.26
CA ALA A 142 13.78 -0.18 -16.57
C ALA A 142 14.32 0.09 -15.15
N PRO A 143 13.82 -0.63 -14.12
CA PRO A 143 14.22 -0.42 -12.75
C PRO A 143 15.70 -0.81 -12.53
N SER A 144 16.39 -0.08 -11.66
CA SER A 144 17.73 -0.42 -11.24
C SER A 144 17.74 -1.69 -10.38
N ALA A 145 18.90 -2.35 -10.29
CA ALA A 145 19.09 -3.50 -9.40
C ALA A 145 18.75 -3.17 -7.93
N SER A 146 19.06 -1.94 -7.48
CA SER A 146 18.74 -1.46 -6.13
C SER A 146 17.22 -1.33 -5.91
N GLN A 147 16.47 -0.85 -6.90
CA GLN A 147 15.02 -0.75 -6.85
C GLN A 147 14.37 -2.14 -6.82
N MET A 148 14.85 -3.06 -7.63
CA MET A 148 14.38 -4.45 -7.63
C MET A 148 14.67 -5.14 -6.29
N ALA A 149 15.84 -4.95 -5.72
CA ALA A 149 16.21 -5.51 -4.41
C ALA A 149 15.34 -4.94 -3.29
N PHE A 150 15.08 -3.63 -3.29
CA PHE A 150 14.19 -3.00 -2.33
C PHE A 150 12.76 -3.51 -2.46
N ALA A 151 12.22 -3.56 -3.68
CA ALA A 151 10.87 -4.01 -3.94
C ALA A 151 10.64 -5.45 -3.45
N ARG A 152 11.57 -6.35 -3.78
CA ARG A 152 11.54 -7.75 -3.31
C ARG A 152 11.57 -7.81 -1.78
N PHE A 153 12.50 -7.10 -1.15
CA PHE A 153 12.65 -7.10 0.29
C PHE A 153 11.38 -6.60 0.99
N MET A 154 10.86 -5.43 0.58
CA MET A 154 9.64 -4.85 1.14
C MET A 154 8.45 -5.79 1.02
N ALA A 155 8.16 -6.26 -0.19
CA ALA A 155 7.04 -7.15 -0.44
C ALA A 155 7.14 -8.46 0.35
N CYS A 156 8.36 -9.04 0.47
CA CYS A 156 8.57 -10.25 1.25
C CYS A 156 8.41 -10.04 2.76
N GLU A 157 8.91 -8.94 3.32
CA GLU A 157 8.72 -8.65 4.74
C GLU A 157 7.24 -8.40 5.08
N LEU A 158 6.50 -7.67 4.23
CA LEU A 158 5.07 -7.44 4.41
C LEU A 158 4.26 -8.74 4.28
N LYS A 159 4.58 -9.59 3.29
CA LYS A 159 3.96 -10.91 3.13
C LYS A 159 4.21 -11.80 4.35
N LYS A 160 5.46 -11.83 4.86
CA LYS A 160 5.82 -12.57 6.08
C LYS A 160 5.07 -12.06 7.31
N ALA A 161 4.90 -10.74 7.42
CA ALA A 161 4.15 -10.10 8.48
C ALA A 161 2.63 -10.25 8.34
N LYS A 162 2.14 -10.76 7.22
CA LYS A 162 0.71 -10.82 6.85
C LYS A 162 0.04 -9.44 6.88
N ILE A 163 0.78 -8.40 6.52
CA ILE A 163 0.27 -7.04 6.42
C ILE A 163 -0.11 -6.80 4.95
N PRO A 164 -1.39 -6.54 4.65
CA PRO A 164 -1.80 -6.17 3.30
C PRO A 164 -1.21 -4.82 2.92
N TYR A 165 -1.01 -4.61 1.62
CA TYR A 165 -0.42 -3.37 1.12
C TYR A 165 -0.96 -2.98 -0.25
N ALA A 166 -0.94 -1.67 -0.52
CA ALA A 166 -1.12 -1.10 -1.84
C ALA A 166 0.21 -0.55 -2.36
N ILE A 167 0.38 -0.65 -3.66
CA ILE A 167 1.52 -0.06 -4.36
C ILE A 167 1.14 1.35 -4.78
N ASN A 168 2.01 2.33 -4.54
CA ASN A 168 1.84 3.62 -5.18
C ASN A 168 2.21 3.50 -6.66
N ALA A 169 1.21 3.26 -7.48
CA ALA A 169 1.36 3.11 -8.92
C ALA A 169 1.54 4.46 -9.62
N ASP A 170 0.83 5.47 -9.16
CA ASP A 170 0.89 6.89 -9.57
C ASP A 170 1.23 7.08 -11.07
N THR A 171 0.48 6.47 -11.96
CA THR A 171 0.69 6.47 -13.42
C THR A 171 2.03 5.89 -13.92
N GLN A 172 2.86 5.36 -13.02
CA GLN A 172 4.17 4.85 -13.41
C GLN A 172 4.09 3.56 -14.21
N PHE A 173 3.25 2.62 -13.79
CA PHE A 173 3.14 1.30 -14.39
C PHE A 173 2.18 1.24 -15.58
N TYR A 174 1.22 2.15 -15.61
CA TYR A 174 0.19 2.21 -16.66
C TYR A 174 0.21 3.55 -17.36
N ASP A 175 0.23 3.54 -18.69
CA ASP A 175 0.11 4.72 -19.51
C ASP A 175 -1.36 4.98 -19.84
N GLY A 176 -1.93 6.00 -19.22
CA GLY A 176 -3.35 6.33 -19.40
C GLY A 176 -3.67 6.93 -20.78
N GLU A 177 -2.68 7.53 -21.45
CA GLU A 177 -2.84 8.09 -22.79
C GLU A 177 -2.83 6.98 -23.85
N GLU A 178 -1.91 6.02 -23.70
CA GLU A 178 -1.81 4.87 -24.59
C GLU A 178 -2.76 3.73 -24.20
N GLY A 179 -3.34 3.77 -23.00
CA GLY A 179 -4.20 2.70 -22.48
C GLY A 179 -3.47 1.39 -22.27
N ALA A 180 -2.18 1.41 -21.95
CA ALA A 180 -1.32 0.23 -21.89
C ALA A 180 -0.42 0.20 -20.66
N TRP A 181 -0.10 -1.01 -20.19
CA TRP A 181 0.95 -1.20 -19.19
C TRP A 181 2.32 -0.93 -19.80
N ARG A 182 3.21 -0.33 -19.01
CA ARG A 182 4.60 -0.05 -19.43
C ARG A 182 5.45 -1.32 -19.32
N PRO A 183 5.86 -1.96 -20.43
CA PRO A 183 6.57 -3.24 -20.38
C PRO A 183 7.89 -3.19 -19.63
N ALA A 184 8.59 -2.07 -19.68
CA ALA A 184 9.86 -1.87 -18.96
C ALA A 184 9.72 -1.97 -17.44
N LEU A 185 8.53 -1.74 -16.89
CA LEU A 185 8.23 -1.76 -15.45
C LEU A 185 7.52 -3.03 -14.99
N GLU A 186 7.12 -3.90 -15.90
CA GLU A 186 6.42 -5.15 -15.59
C GLU A 186 7.21 -6.06 -14.62
N PRO A 187 8.53 -6.24 -14.75
CA PRO A 187 9.30 -7.04 -13.79
C PRO A 187 9.26 -6.48 -12.37
N LEU A 188 9.26 -5.15 -12.24
CA LEU A 188 9.15 -4.48 -10.94
C LEU A 188 7.76 -4.67 -10.35
N LEU A 189 6.72 -4.43 -11.13
CA LEU A 189 5.33 -4.60 -10.72
C LEU A 189 5.08 -6.04 -10.24
N ASN A 190 5.51 -7.03 -11.02
CA ASN A 190 5.39 -8.44 -10.66
C ASN A 190 6.12 -8.78 -9.35
N THR A 191 7.32 -8.21 -9.14
CA THR A 191 8.05 -8.36 -7.88
C THR A 191 7.31 -7.76 -6.70
N MET A 192 6.62 -6.64 -6.88
CA MET A 192 5.85 -5.97 -5.83
C MET A 192 4.54 -6.69 -5.51
N ILE A 193 3.85 -7.25 -6.51
CA ILE A 193 2.56 -7.93 -6.32
C ILE A 193 2.73 -9.39 -5.87
N ALA A 194 3.65 -10.12 -6.49
CA ALA A 194 3.87 -11.55 -6.27
C ALA A 194 5.35 -11.85 -6.01
N PRO A 195 5.92 -11.39 -4.88
CA PRO A 195 7.34 -11.55 -4.62
C PRO A 195 7.73 -13.02 -4.46
N GLU A 196 8.81 -13.41 -5.12
CA GLU A 196 9.52 -14.66 -4.86
C GLU A 196 10.40 -14.45 -3.62
N CYS A 197 9.94 -14.95 -2.48
CA CYS A 197 10.63 -14.80 -1.20
C CYS A 197 11.49 -16.01 -0.88
N GLU A 198 12.68 -15.76 -0.36
CA GLU A 198 13.58 -16.83 0.12
C GLU A 198 12.88 -17.66 1.21
N LYS A 199 12.98 -18.97 1.08
CA LYS A 199 12.53 -19.86 2.13
C LYS A 199 13.53 -19.86 3.29
N PRO A 200 13.09 -20.00 4.55
CA PRO A 200 14.00 -20.11 5.67
C PRO A 200 14.98 -21.27 5.44
N GLY A 201 16.30 -20.96 5.39
CA GLY A 201 17.35 -21.95 5.22
C GLY A 201 17.88 -22.16 3.80
N GLU A 202 17.31 -21.55 2.77
CA GLU A 202 17.90 -21.54 1.43
C GLU A 202 19.01 -20.49 1.34
N LYS A 203 20.17 -20.90 0.81
CA LYS A 203 21.22 -19.94 0.43
C LYS A 203 20.75 -19.07 -0.72
N PRO A 204 21.12 -17.77 -0.78
CA PRO A 204 20.74 -16.91 -1.89
C PRO A 204 21.13 -17.54 -3.22
N GLY A 205 20.14 -18.02 -3.99
CA GLY A 205 20.34 -18.52 -5.34
C GLY A 205 20.45 -17.37 -6.33
N HIS A 206 21.26 -17.52 -7.37
CA HIS A 206 21.21 -16.67 -8.56
C HIS A 206 19.84 -16.90 -9.23
N HIS A 207 18.86 -16.06 -8.91
CA HIS A 207 17.59 -16.08 -9.62
C HIS A 207 17.75 -15.43 -10.99
N THR A 208 17.85 -16.24 -12.02
CA THR A 208 17.59 -15.81 -13.40
C THR A 208 16.09 -15.52 -13.50
N LEU A 209 15.75 -14.29 -13.84
CA LEU A 209 14.36 -13.90 -14.13
C LEU A 209 13.81 -14.83 -15.22
N LYS A 210 12.80 -15.65 -14.89
CA LYS A 210 12.03 -16.35 -15.90
C LYS A 210 11.24 -15.31 -16.70
N PRO A 211 11.21 -15.43 -18.05
CA PRO A 211 10.34 -14.57 -18.84
C PRO A 211 8.88 -14.77 -18.42
N PRO A 212 8.07 -13.70 -18.47
CA PRO A 212 6.66 -13.78 -18.11
C PRO A 212 5.95 -14.84 -18.97
N VAL A 213 5.11 -15.66 -18.33
CA VAL A 213 4.23 -16.59 -19.02
C VAL A 213 3.18 -15.75 -19.76
N PRO A 214 2.98 -15.93 -21.08
CA PRO A 214 1.94 -15.20 -21.80
C PRO A 214 0.57 -15.54 -21.18
N ASP A 215 -0.16 -14.53 -20.75
CA ASP A 215 -1.52 -14.69 -20.26
C ASP A 215 -2.46 -15.00 -21.46
N ALA A 216 -2.89 -16.23 -21.56
CA ALA A 216 -3.79 -16.71 -22.60
C ALA A 216 -5.22 -16.13 -22.52
N THR A 217 -5.50 -15.28 -21.51
CA THR A 217 -6.83 -14.67 -21.28
C THR A 217 -6.92 -13.23 -21.74
N ARG A 218 -5.84 -12.66 -22.30
CA ARG A 218 -5.83 -11.27 -22.77
C ARG A 218 -6.58 -11.16 -24.10
N VAL A 219 -7.84 -10.77 -24.03
CA VAL A 219 -8.60 -10.32 -25.22
C VAL A 219 -8.01 -8.97 -25.67
N THR A 220 -7.45 -8.92 -26.87
CA THR A 220 -6.93 -7.69 -27.45
C THR A 220 -8.08 -6.76 -27.86
N PRO A 221 -7.92 -5.41 -27.85
CA PRO A 221 -8.96 -4.47 -28.26
C PRO A 221 -9.50 -4.71 -29.69
N ALA A 222 -8.74 -5.36 -30.55
CA ALA A 222 -9.13 -5.70 -31.91
C ALA A 222 -10.21 -6.80 -31.99
N GLU A 223 -10.35 -7.67 -30.98
CA GLU A 223 -11.37 -8.73 -30.97
C GLU A 223 -12.70 -8.22 -30.40
N ALA A 224 -12.68 -7.20 -29.53
CA ALA A 224 -13.88 -6.60 -28.99
C ALA A 224 -14.69 -5.79 -30.05
N SER A 225 -14.07 -5.34 -31.13
CA SER A 225 -14.74 -4.60 -32.21
C SER A 225 -15.49 -5.51 -33.20
N LYS A 226 -15.15 -6.80 -33.28
CA LYS A 226 -15.81 -7.76 -34.20
C LYS A 226 -17.12 -8.32 -33.66
N GLN A 227 -17.40 -8.18 -32.38
CA GLN A 227 -18.61 -8.73 -31.76
C GLN A 227 -19.82 -7.75 -31.78
N LYS A 228 -19.65 -6.53 -32.30
CA LYS A 228 -20.74 -5.52 -32.40
C LYS A 228 -21.43 -5.42 -33.78
N SER A 229 -21.13 -6.29 -34.70
CA SER A 229 -21.68 -6.20 -36.08
C SER A 229 -22.59 -7.37 -36.49
N ILE A 230 -23.21 -8.09 -35.53
CA ILE A 230 -24.20 -9.11 -35.86
C ILE A 230 -25.43 -8.89 -34.96
N SER A 231 -26.37 -8.09 -35.41
CA SER A 231 -27.78 -8.23 -35.16
C SER A 231 -28.58 -7.47 -36.23
N PRO A 232 -29.63 -8.09 -36.75
CA PRO A 232 -30.43 -7.58 -37.84
C PRO A 232 -31.31 -6.39 -37.44
#